data_9afe53156dad33da53031b47d8a6bcb6
#
_entry.id   9afe53156dad33da53031b47d8a6bcb6
#
_cell.length_a   1.000
_cell.length_b   1.000
_cell.length_c   1.000
_cell.angle_alpha   90.00
_cell.angle_beta   90.00
_cell.angle_gamma   90.00
#
_symmetry.space_group_name_H-M   'P 1'
#
loop_
_entity.id
_entity.type
_entity.pdbx_description
1 polymer ?
#
loop_
_entity_poly.entity_id
_entity_poly.type
_entity_poly.pdbx_seq_one_letter_code
_entity_poly.pdbx_strand_id
1 'polypeptide(L)'
;MEVQAITRNVRMSAQKMREVVRQIQGLPAAQSQAVLAVVPRKGARVAAKTLRSALANAEDLKAHKEGFGDLKTESLRVKSAVAGTASTLKRFTPKARGSAGPILKRNCHVKIVLSDE
;
A
#
# COMPACT_ATOMS: atom_id res chain seq x y z
N MET A 1 -5.40 -11.47 15.58
CA MET A 1 -4.37 -11.94 14.62
C MET A 1 -4.20 -10.91 13.54
N GLU A 2 -2.98 -10.69 13.11
CA GLU A 2 -2.67 -9.69 12.11
C GLU A 2 -1.97 -10.32 10.91
N VAL A 3 -2.29 -9.82 9.73
CA VAL A 3 -1.68 -10.24 8.47
C VAL A 3 -1.28 -8.98 7.72
N GLN A 4 -0.13 -9.02 7.05
CA GLN A 4 0.36 -7.85 6.35
C GLN A 4 0.82 -8.17 4.94
N ALA A 5 0.87 -7.15 4.11
CA ALA A 5 1.51 -7.19 2.80
C ALA A 5 2.23 -5.87 2.57
N ILE A 6 3.36 -5.94 1.90
CA ILE A 6 4.19 -4.78 1.59
C ILE A 6 4.50 -4.79 0.10
N THR A 7 4.26 -3.65 -0.56
CA THR A 7 4.73 -3.40 -1.92
C THR A 7 5.87 -2.41 -1.83
N ARG A 8 7.04 -2.81 -2.30
CA ARG A 8 8.26 -2.00 -2.21
C ARG A 8 8.56 -1.29 -3.52
N ASN A 9 9.25 -0.16 -3.41
CA ASN A 9 9.77 0.59 -4.56
C ASN A 9 8.69 0.97 -5.58
N VAL A 10 7.57 1.48 -5.08
CA VAL A 10 6.51 2.02 -5.94
C VAL A 10 7.00 3.37 -6.48
N ARG A 11 6.95 3.54 -7.80
CA ARG A 11 7.39 4.78 -8.45
C ARG A 11 6.34 5.88 -8.30
N MET A 12 6.26 6.41 -7.09
CA MET A 12 5.31 7.45 -6.69
C MET A 12 5.80 8.09 -5.39
N SER A 13 5.50 9.37 -5.16
CA SER A 13 5.90 9.98 -3.89
C SER A 13 5.05 9.44 -2.74
N ALA A 14 5.68 9.31 -1.56
CA ALA A 14 4.99 8.83 -0.37
C ALA A 14 3.84 9.75 0.04
N GLN A 15 4.00 11.07 -0.15
CA GLN A 15 2.96 12.05 0.18
C GLN A 15 1.68 11.80 -0.63
N LYS A 16 1.81 11.55 -1.93
CA LYS A 16 0.67 11.26 -2.80
C LYS A 16 0.03 9.92 -2.49
N MET A 17 0.84 8.93 -2.14
CA MET A 17 0.34 7.62 -1.75
C MET A 17 -0.41 7.68 -0.42
N ARG A 18 0.04 8.51 0.53
CA ARG A 18 -0.63 8.68 1.83
C ARG A 18 -2.06 9.18 1.69
N GLU A 19 -2.34 10.03 0.71
CA GLU A 19 -3.69 10.51 0.44
C GLU A 19 -4.63 9.36 0.06
N VAL A 20 -4.11 8.36 -0.63
CA VAL A 20 -4.89 7.18 -1.04
C VAL A 20 -5.10 6.23 0.15
N VAL A 21 -4.04 5.89 0.86
CA VAL A 21 -4.13 4.88 1.93
C VAL A 21 -4.90 5.37 3.15
N ARG A 22 -4.97 6.68 3.38
CA ARG A 22 -5.80 7.24 4.46
C ARG A 22 -7.29 6.92 4.29
N GLN A 23 -7.75 6.76 3.08
CA GLN A 23 -9.17 6.54 2.79
C GLN A 23 -9.64 5.15 3.20
N ILE A 24 -8.73 4.19 3.32
CA ILE A 24 -9.07 2.81 3.64
C ILE A 24 -8.76 2.41 5.08
N GLN A 25 -8.10 3.26 5.85
CA GLN A 25 -7.76 2.92 7.24
C GLN A 25 -9.01 2.72 8.09
N GLY A 26 -9.04 1.62 8.83
CA GLY A 26 -10.15 1.29 9.72
C GLY A 26 -11.38 0.71 9.04
N LEU A 27 -11.39 0.61 7.73
CA LEU A 27 -12.53 0.06 6.98
C LEU A 27 -12.45 -1.47 6.89
N PRO A 28 -13.60 -2.17 6.77
CA PRO A 28 -13.58 -3.59 6.42
C PRO A 28 -12.87 -3.81 5.08
N ALA A 29 -12.16 -4.92 4.94
CA ALA A 29 -11.36 -5.19 3.74
C ALA A 29 -12.21 -5.16 2.45
N ALA A 30 -13.41 -5.73 2.47
CA ALA A 30 -14.30 -5.72 1.31
C ALA A 30 -14.69 -4.31 0.90
N GLN A 31 -15.01 -3.45 1.88
CA GLN A 31 -15.34 -2.05 1.62
C GLN A 31 -14.12 -1.29 1.10
N SER A 32 -12.94 -1.59 1.63
CA SER A 32 -11.68 -0.98 1.18
C SER A 32 -11.41 -1.30 -0.28
N GLN A 33 -11.66 -2.53 -0.72
CA GLN A 33 -11.53 -2.90 -2.14
C GLN A 33 -12.45 -2.08 -3.02
N ALA A 34 -13.70 -1.90 -2.59
CA ALA A 34 -14.67 -1.11 -3.35
C ALA A 34 -14.26 0.37 -3.44
N VAL A 35 -13.76 0.94 -2.34
CA VAL A 35 -13.27 2.33 -2.31
C VAL A 35 -12.09 2.50 -3.26
N LEU A 36 -11.12 1.61 -3.22
CA LEU A 36 -9.93 1.70 -4.08
C LEU A 36 -10.24 1.52 -5.56
N ALA A 37 -11.30 0.77 -5.88
CA ALA A 37 -11.73 0.60 -7.27
C ALA A 37 -12.30 1.89 -7.88
N VAL A 38 -12.83 2.79 -7.05
CA VAL A 38 -13.48 4.03 -7.48
C VAL A 38 -12.52 5.22 -7.46
N VAL A 39 -11.52 5.23 -6.57
CA VAL A 39 -10.59 6.36 -6.43
C VAL A 39 -9.79 6.56 -7.72
N PRO A 40 -9.88 7.75 -8.36
CA PRO A 40 -9.23 7.99 -9.65
C PRO A 40 -7.77 8.43 -9.47
N ARG A 41 -6.97 7.64 -8.79
CA ARG A 41 -5.56 7.92 -8.52
C ARG A 41 -4.70 6.72 -8.88
N LYS A 42 -3.48 6.99 -9.37
CA LYS A 42 -2.51 5.93 -9.68
C LYS A 42 -2.22 5.06 -8.46
N GLY A 43 -2.07 5.69 -7.28
CA GLY A 43 -1.80 4.99 -6.04
C GLY A 43 -2.89 4.00 -5.64
N ALA A 44 -4.14 4.25 -6.03
CA ALA A 44 -5.25 3.37 -5.71
C ALA A 44 -5.08 1.97 -6.32
N ARG A 45 -4.52 1.88 -7.52
CA ARG A 45 -4.25 0.59 -8.17
C ARG A 45 -3.19 -0.21 -7.41
N VAL A 46 -2.14 0.47 -6.98
CA VAL A 46 -1.06 -0.16 -6.20
C VAL A 46 -1.57 -0.60 -4.83
N ALA A 47 -2.33 0.27 -4.15
CA ALA A 47 -2.92 -0.05 -2.85
C ALA A 47 -3.91 -1.22 -2.96
N ALA A 48 -4.72 -1.27 -4.02
CA ALA A 48 -5.65 -2.36 -4.27
C ALA A 48 -4.92 -3.69 -4.46
N LYS A 49 -3.82 -3.67 -5.20
CA LYS A 49 -2.98 -4.86 -5.40
C LYS A 49 -2.36 -5.32 -4.09
N THR A 50 -1.86 -4.39 -3.28
CA THR A 50 -1.29 -4.71 -1.97
C THR A 50 -2.35 -5.30 -1.03
N LEU A 51 -3.57 -4.74 -1.06
CA LEU A 51 -4.68 -5.25 -0.26
C LEU A 51 -5.08 -6.67 -0.67
N ARG A 52 -5.14 -6.94 -1.97
CA ARG A 52 -5.41 -8.30 -2.46
C ARG A 52 -4.33 -9.28 -2.03
N SER A 53 -3.08 -8.85 -2.06
CA SER A 53 -1.95 -9.65 -1.57
C SER A 53 -2.11 -9.95 -0.08
N ALA A 54 -2.49 -8.97 0.73
CA ALA A 54 -2.71 -9.16 2.16
C ALA A 54 -3.86 -10.14 2.44
N LEU A 55 -4.94 -10.05 1.68
CA LEU A 55 -6.07 -10.98 1.80
C LEU A 55 -5.67 -12.40 1.43
N ALA A 56 -4.89 -12.56 0.36
CA ALA A 56 -4.37 -13.86 -0.05
C ALA A 56 -3.43 -14.43 1.01
N ASN A 57 -2.59 -13.59 1.63
CA ASN A 57 -1.72 -14.00 2.72
C ASN A 57 -2.53 -14.48 3.93
N ALA A 58 -3.64 -13.81 4.23
CA ALA A 58 -4.53 -14.20 5.32
C ALA A 58 -5.13 -15.59 5.08
N GLU A 59 -5.60 -15.85 3.89
CA GLU A 59 -6.16 -17.16 3.51
C GLU A 59 -5.10 -18.25 3.57
N ASP A 60 -3.90 -17.96 3.09
CA ASP A 60 -2.79 -18.90 3.09
C ASP A 60 -2.35 -19.24 4.53
N LEU A 61 -2.20 -18.25 5.39
CA LEU A 61 -1.85 -18.44 6.79
C LEU A 61 -2.90 -19.25 7.52
N LYS A 62 -4.18 -18.97 7.28
CA LYS A 62 -5.28 -19.73 7.88
C LYS A 62 -5.23 -21.21 7.50
N ALA A 63 -4.92 -21.49 6.23
CA ALA A 63 -4.91 -22.84 5.69
C ALA A 63 -3.68 -23.65 6.10
N HIS A 64 -2.51 -23.01 6.23
CA HIS A 64 -1.23 -23.71 6.28
C HIS A 64 -0.37 -23.43 7.50
N LYS A 65 -0.60 -22.33 8.23
CA LYS A 65 0.23 -21.98 9.36
C LYS A 65 -0.43 -22.35 10.68
N GLU A 66 0.31 -23.02 11.55
CA GLU A 66 -0.11 -23.35 12.89
C GLU A 66 -0.34 -22.07 13.70
N GLY A 67 -1.41 -22.03 14.47
CA GLY A 67 -1.78 -20.86 15.26
C GLY A 67 -2.66 -19.85 14.55
N PHE A 68 -2.88 -20.00 13.24
CA PHE A 68 -3.74 -19.09 12.44
C PHE A 68 -5.06 -19.74 11.99
N GLY A 69 -5.36 -20.94 12.47
CA GLY A 69 -6.60 -21.64 12.10
C GLY A 69 -7.88 -20.91 12.49
N ASP A 70 -7.83 -20.11 13.55
CA ASP A 70 -8.98 -19.34 14.05
C ASP A 70 -9.09 -17.94 13.41
N LEU A 71 -8.24 -17.61 12.47
CA LEU A 71 -8.27 -16.32 11.79
C LEU A 71 -9.58 -16.16 11.01
N LYS A 72 -10.29 -15.08 11.30
CA LYS A 72 -11.58 -14.77 10.65
C LYS A 72 -11.36 -13.96 9.39
N THR A 73 -11.11 -14.63 8.27
CA THR A 73 -10.84 -13.96 6.99
C THR A 73 -12.01 -13.12 6.48
N GLU A 74 -13.23 -13.48 6.89
CA GLU A 74 -14.45 -12.79 6.45
C GLU A 74 -14.66 -11.43 7.14
N SER A 75 -14.09 -11.26 8.34
CA SER A 75 -14.26 -10.04 9.14
C SER A 75 -12.99 -9.21 9.26
N LEU A 76 -12.05 -9.39 8.34
CA LEU A 76 -10.80 -8.62 8.35
C LEU A 76 -11.05 -7.14 8.10
N ARG A 77 -10.37 -6.32 8.88
CA ARG A 77 -10.38 -4.87 8.74
C ARG A 77 -8.97 -4.36 8.48
N VAL A 78 -8.87 -3.26 7.80
CA VAL A 78 -7.59 -2.58 7.60
C VAL A 78 -7.21 -1.91 8.92
N LYS A 79 -6.32 -2.53 9.67
CA LYS A 79 -5.84 -1.97 10.94
C LYS A 79 -4.94 -0.77 10.68
N SER A 80 -4.04 -0.89 9.73
CA SER A 80 -3.21 0.23 9.30
C SER A 80 -2.89 0.13 7.82
N ALA A 81 -2.78 1.28 7.18
CA ALA A 81 -2.30 1.40 5.82
C ALA A 81 -1.32 2.57 5.80
N VAL A 82 -0.06 2.29 5.50
CA VAL A 82 1.02 3.25 5.62
C VAL A 82 1.79 3.34 4.32
N ALA A 83 2.21 4.54 3.97
CA ALA A 83 3.14 4.77 2.87
C ALA A 83 4.42 5.38 3.44
N GLY A 84 5.51 4.65 3.32
CA GLY A 84 6.83 5.10 3.76
C GLY A 84 7.69 5.54 2.60
N THR A 85 8.69 6.39 2.87
CA THR A 85 9.63 6.82 1.86
C THR A 85 10.59 5.69 1.47
N ALA A 86 10.93 5.63 0.19
CA ALA A 86 11.92 4.69 -0.35
C ALA A 86 13.06 5.48 -0.98
N SER A 87 13.99 4.78 -1.60
CA SER A 87 15.14 5.43 -2.26
C SER A 87 14.68 6.37 -3.36
N THR A 88 15.21 7.59 -3.35
CA THR A 88 14.92 8.60 -4.35
C THR A 88 15.92 8.47 -5.50
N LEU A 89 15.43 8.45 -6.72
CA LEU A 89 16.26 8.46 -7.91
C LEU A 89 16.57 9.92 -8.27
N LYS A 90 17.85 10.27 -8.30
CA LYS A 90 18.28 11.63 -8.64
C LYS A 90 18.52 11.74 -10.14
N ARG A 91 17.92 12.73 -10.76
CA ARG A 91 18.06 13.00 -12.19
C ARG A 91 18.30 14.49 -12.40
N PHE A 92 18.75 14.85 -13.57
CA PHE A 92 19.05 16.23 -13.92
C PHE A 92 18.31 16.63 -15.19
N THR A 93 17.95 17.91 -15.25
CA THR A 93 17.35 18.51 -16.44
C THR A 93 18.12 19.77 -16.78
N PRO A 94 18.34 20.07 -18.08
CA PRO A 94 18.99 21.32 -18.49
C PRO A 94 18.15 22.53 -18.06
N LYS A 95 18.83 23.54 -17.56
CA LYS A 95 18.26 24.84 -17.21
C LYS A 95 18.96 25.95 -17.99
N ALA A 96 18.56 27.21 -17.76
CA ALA A 96 19.13 28.37 -18.45
C ALA A 96 20.66 28.44 -18.29
N ARG A 97 21.34 28.96 -19.29
CA ARG A 97 22.81 29.17 -19.31
C ARG A 97 23.62 27.89 -19.15
N GLY A 98 23.12 26.76 -19.64
CA GLY A 98 23.85 25.50 -19.57
C GLY A 98 23.89 24.86 -18.18
N SER A 99 23.19 25.41 -17.21
CA SER A 99 23.07 24.81 -15.86
C SER A 99 22.20 23.57 -15.90
N ALA A 100 22.49 22.61 -15.00
CA ALA A 100 21.64 21.44 -14.79
C ALA A 100 20.86 21.63 -13.51
N GLY A 101 19.52 21.43 -13.57
CA GLY A 101 18.66 21.46 -12.40
C GLY A 101 18.35 20.05 -11.91
N PRO A 102 18.23 19.83 -10.60
CA PRO A 102 17.94 18.50 -10.08
C PRO A 102 16.47 18.11 -10.28
N ILE A 103 16.23 16.82 -10.53
CA ILE A 103 14.90 16.22 -10.50
C ILE A 103 14.97 15.05 -9.55
N LEU A 104 14.03 14.98 -8.62
CA LEU A 104 13.94 13.88 -7.65
C LEU A 104 12.78 12.96 -8.05
N LYS A 105 13.11 11.78 -8.52
CA LYS A 105 12.12 10.74 -8.82
C LYS A 105 11.91 9.93 -7.55
N ARG A 106 10.88 10.31 -6.79
CA ARG A 106 10.63 9.73 -5.47
C ARG A 106 9.91 8.39 -5.59
N ASN A 107 10.27 7.49 -4.69
CA ASN A 107 9.64 6.19 -4.57
C ASN A 107 9.04 6.04 -3.17
N CYS A 108 8.13 5.10 -3.01
CA CYS A 108 7.54 4.80 -1.71
C CYS A 108 7.36 3.30 -1.52
N HIS A 109 7.11 2.92 -0.28
CA HIS A 109 6.70 1.57 0.10
C HIS A 109 5.30 1.65 0.66
N VAL A 110 4.44 0.70 0.31
CA VAL A 110 3.08 0.62 0.84
C VAL A 110 2.97 -0.62 1.71
N LYS A 111 2.51 -0.44 2.93
CA LYS A 111 2.29 -1.54 3.88
C LYS A 111 0.83 -1.50 4.33
N ILE A 112 0.14 -2.62 4.20
CA ILE A 112 -1.23 -2.77 4.67
C ILE A 112 -1.25 -3.91 5.68
N VAL A 113 -1.77 -3.63 6.88
CA VAL A 113 -1.95 -4.62 7.94
C VAL A 113 -3.44 -4.85 8.12
N LEU A 114 -3.84 -6.10 8.05
CA LEU A 114 -5.23 -6.52 8.28
C LEU A 114 -5.32 -7.21 9.63
N SER A 115 -6.43 -6.98 10.32
CA SER A 115 -6.71 -7.62 11.61
C SER A 115 -8.15 -8.14 11.64
N ASP A 116 -8.37 -9.22 12.37
CA ASP A 116 -9.69 -9.79 12.58
C ASP A 116 -10.37 -9.27 13.87
N GLU A 117 -9.70 -8.38 14.57
CA GLU A 117 -10.21 -7.76 15.80
C GLU A 117 -11.08 -6.53 15.52
#